data_32cdc8dba7616fa6854ff76f9d4a388f
#
_entry.id   32cdc8dba7616fa6854ff76f9d4a388f
#
_cell.length_a   1.000
_cell.length_b   1.000
_cell.length_c   1.000
_cell.angle_alpha   90.00
_cell.angle_beta   90.00
_cell.angle_gamma   90.00
#
_symmetry.space_group_name_H-M   'P 1'
#
loop_
_entity.id
_entity.type
_entity.pdbx_description
1 polymer ?
#
loop_
_entity_poly.entity_id
_entity_poly.type
_entity_poly.pdbx_seq_one_letter_code
_entity_poly.pdbx_strand_id
1 'polypeptide(L)'
;MRAFRATYNSFADLHHADTPLLLPNAWDQATAMAMARKGFRAIGTTSLAVAAAVGLPDGASATRDETLRLALILGSQPFFLSVDAESGFSEDPDEVGEFARQLVAVGAVGINLEDALGPVDRHAAKIAAVKAAAPGLFVNARTDTYWLGERGEGGKHGKHGERGERGGAETLSRLDAYQQAGADGVFVPGLTDAGEIAALVARLDVPLNILYSPTGPTVPQLGDLGVSRVSLGSFLYRRAMGAALEALDEIREGHRPAGRTPAYEDIRRMGADAASHC
;
A
#
# COMPACT_ATOMS: atom_id res chain seq x y z
N MET A 1 -20.65 -26.88 10.26
CA MET A 1 -19.27 -27.09 9.80
C MET A 1 -18.43 -25.94 10.36
N ARG A 2 -17.52 -26.19 11.31
CA ARG A 2 -16.56 -25.19 11.81
C ARG A 2 -15.47 -25.06 10.74
N ALA A 3 -15.42 -23.92 10.05
CA ALA A 3 -14.31 -23.59 9.18
C ALA A 3 -13.02 -23.58 10.02
N PHE A 4 -12.06 -24.42 9.66
CA PHE A 4 -10.69 -24.32 10.16
C PHE A 4 -10.21 -22.89 9.84
N ARG A 5 -10.09 -22.04 10.87
CA ARG A 5 -9.35 -20.77 10.73
C ARG A 5 -7.89 -21.17 10.62
N ALA A 6 -7.33 -21.11 9.40
CA ALA A 6 -5.91 -21.18 9.21
C ALA A 6 -5.26 -20.11 10.10
N THR A 7 -4.37 -20.52 10.97
CA THR A 7 -3.64 -19.60 11.87
C THR A 7 -2.45 -19.07 11.09
N TYR A 8 -2.64 -17.93 10.42
CA TYR A 8 -1.52 -17.22 9.79
C TYR A 8 -0.70 -16.56 10.90
N ASN A 9 0.57 -16.97 11.05
CA ASN A 9 1.43 -16.57 12.16
C ASN A 9 2.34 -15.40 11.80
N SER A 10 2.49 -15.07 10.52
CA SER A 10 3.32 -13.98 10.03
C SER A 10 2.57 -13.13 9.01
N PHE A 11 3.12 -11.94 8.71
CA PHE A 11 2.62 -11.08 7.66
C PHE A 11 2.79 -11.73 6.27
N ALA A 12 3.90 -12.43 6.05
CA ALA A 12 4.14 -13.17 4.81
C ALA A 12 3.08 -14.24 4.57
N ASP A 13 2.67 -15.00 5.62
CA ASP A 13 1.63 -16.04 5.49
C ASP A 13 0.30 -15.50 4.97
N LEU A 14 -0.02 -14.23 5.26
CA LEU A 14 -1.26 -13.60 4.79
C LEU A 14 -1.31 -13.45 3.25
N HIS A 15 -0.16 -13.45 2.58
CA HIS A 15 -0.07 -13.36 1.12
C HIS A 15 -0.22 -14.73 0.42
N HIS A 16 -0.25 -15.82 1.19
CA HIS A 16 -0.40 -17.20 0.70
C HIS A 16 -1.73 -17.84 1.15
N ALA A 17 -2.70 -16.99 1.53
CA ALA A 17 -4.04 -17.44 1.90
C ALA A 17 -4.87 -17.79 0.65
N ASP A 18 -5.98 -18.55 0.85
CA ASP A 18 -6.93 -18.90 -0.21
C ASP A 18 -7.68 -17.68 -0.80
N THR A 19 -7.63 -16.54 -0.11
CA THR A 19 -8.23 -15.28 -0.55
C THR A 19 -7.21 -14.16 -0.46
N PRO A 20 -7.27 -13.16 -1.36
CA PRO A 20 -6.34 -12.04 -1.31
C PRO A 20 -6.31 -11.35 0.05
N LEU A 21 -5.13 -10.97 0.51
CA LEU A 21 -4.99 -10.05 1.63
C LEU A 21 -5.55 -8.69 1.22
N LEU A 22 -6.75 -8.34 1.72
CA LEU A 22 -7.25 -6.97 1.60
C LEU A 22 -6.54 -6.11 2.64
N LEU A 23 -5.65 -5.21 2.19
CA LEU A 23 -4.85 -4.34 3.04
C LEU A 23 -5.43 -2.91 3.03
N PRO A 24 -6.17 -2.49 4.07
CA PRO A 24 -6.58 -1.10 4.22
C PRO A 24 -5.39 -0.24 4.62
N ASN A 25 -5.40 1.03 4.20
CA ASN A 25 -4.32 1.98 4.48
C ASN A 25 -4.81 3.08 5.41
N ALA A 26 -4.11 3.24 6.53
CA ALA A 26 -4.35 4.25 7.54
C ALA A 26 -3.39 5.44 7.37
N TRP A 27 -3.78 6.58 7.94
CA TRP A 27 -3.00 7.83 7.94
C TRP A 27 -2.83 8.42 9.33
N ASP A 28 -3.49 7.83 10.33
CA ASP A 28 -3.37 8.15 11.73
C ASP A 28 -3.74 6.96 12.61
N GLN A 29 -3.55 7.09 13.91
CA GLN A 29 -3.84 6.02 14.86
C GLN A 29 -5.34 5.71 14.95
N ALA A 30 -6.21 6.71 14.90
CA ALA A 30 -7.66 6.48 15.04
C ALA A 30 -8.22 5.65 13.88
N THR A 31 -7.79 5.95 12.64
CA THR A 31 -8.19 5.18 11.48
C THR A 31 -7.62 3.76 11.50
N ALA A 32 -6.35 3.58 11.90
CA ALA A 32 -5.76 2.25 12.05
C ALA A 32 -6.51 1.40 13.08
N MET A 33 -6.80 1.96 14.27
CA MET A 33 -7.56 1.27 15.30
C MET A 33 -9.00 0.95 14.87
N ALA A 34 -9.64 1.84 14.09
CA ALA A 34 -10.95 1.57 13.52
C ALA A 34 -10.93 0.38 12.56
N MET A 35 -9.89 0.25 11.75
CA MET A 35 -9.67 -0.88 10.83
C MET A 35 -9.39 -2.18 11.61
N ALA A 36 -8.53 -2.13 12.62
CA ALA A 36 -8.22 -3.28 13.47
C ALA A 36 -9.49 -3.81 14.18
N ARG A 37 -10.34 -2.93 14.72
CA ARG A 37 -11.64 -3.31 15.32
C ARG A 37 -12.62 -3.93 14.32
N LYS A 38 -12.48 -3.64 13.03
CA LYS A 38 -13.23 -4.35 11.97
C LYS A 38 -12.67 -5.73 11.64
N GLY A 39 -11.59 -6.16 12.31
CA GLY A 39 -10.98 -7.47 12.15
C GLY A 39 -9.85 -7.53 11.11
N PHE A 40 -9.38 -6.39 10.61
CA PHE A 40 -8.20 -6.37 9.74
C PHE A 40 -6.94 -6.65 10.56
N ARG A 41 -6.25 -7.73 10.21
CA ARG A 41 -5.03 -8.19 10.89
C ARG A 41 -3.76 -7.51 10.38
N ALA A 42 -3.83 -6.91 9.21
CA ALA A 42 -2.75 -6.14 8.58
C ALA A 42 -3.29 -4.79 8.11
N ILE A 43 -2.50 -3.75 8.32
CA ILE A 43 -2.84 -2.37 7.97
C ILE A 43 -1.61 -1.74 7.32
N GLY A 44 -1.83 -1.08 6.18
CA GLY A 44 -0.81 -0.28 5.51
C GLY A 44 -0.86 1.20 5.92
N THR A 45 0.19 1.95 5.62
CA THR A 45 0.14 3.42 5.57
C THR A 45 -0.08 3.89 4.13
N THR A 46 -0.23 5.19 3.91
CA THR A 46 -0.32 5.81 2.59
C THR A 46 0.44 7.12 2.58
N SER A 47 1.46 7.21 1.72
CA SER A 47 2.33 8.38 1.56
C SER A 47 1.54 9.65 1.25
N LEU A 48 0.56 9.57 0.32
CA LEU A 48 -0.29 10.71 -0.03
C LEU A 48 -0.96 11.34 1.19
N ALA A 49 -1.51 10.52 2.09
CA ALA A 49 -2.22 11.07 3.24
C ALA A 49 -1.26 11.62 4.30
N VAL A 50 -0.10 11.00 4.49
CA VAL A 50 0.98 11.51 5.35
C VAL A 50 1.46 12.86 4.83
N ALA A 51 1.77 12.98 3.55
CA ALA A 51 2.20 14.21 2.91
C ALA A 51 1.13 15.33 3.02
N ALA A 52 -0.11 15.00 2.66
CA ALA A 52 -1.22 15.95 2.72
C ALA A 52 -1.49 16.49 4.14
N ALA A 53 -1.34 15.66 5.17
CA ALA A 53 -1.55 16.07 6.56
C ALA A 53 -0.56 17.16 7.04
N VAL A 54 0.63 17.23 6.44
CA VAL A 54 1.69 18.18 6.81
C VAL A 54 2.00 19.21 5.72
N GLY A 55 1.23 19.20 4.62
CA GLY A 55 1.39 20.15 3.51
C GLY A 55 2.66 19.92 2.67
N LEU A 56 3.18 18.69 2.62
CA LEU A 56 4.32 18.31 1.82
C LEU A 56 3.88 17.63 0.51
N PRO A 57 4.71 17.63 -0.54
CA PRO A 57 4.43 16.89 -1.77
C PRO A 57 4.59 15.39 -1.58
N ASP A 58 3.65 14.60 -2.12
CA ASP A 58 3.71 13.14 -2.18
C ASP A 58 4.66 12.67 -3.29
N GLY A 59 5.41 11.59 -3.05
CA GLY A 59 6.37 11.03 -4.02
C GLY A 59 7.63 11.86 -4.25
N ALA A 60 7.90 12.83 -3.38
CA ALA A 60 9.07 13.72 -3.48
C ALA A 60 10.14 13.42 -2.42
N SER A 61 10.05 12.30 -1.75
CA SER A 61 10.94 11.90 -0.64
C SER A 61 11.01 12.91 0.51
N ALA A 62 9.96 13.74 0.66
CA ALA A 62 9.93 14.83 1.63
C ALA A 62 9.34 14.41 3.00
N THR A 63 8.76 13.20 3.10
CA THR A 63 7.95 12.75 4.25
C THR A 63 8.61 11.67 5.10
N ARG A 64 9.94 11.52 5.02
CA ARG A 64 10.68 10.48 5.73
C ARG A 64 10.42 10.45 7.24
N ASP A 65 10.52 11.61 7.88
CA ASP A 65 10.40 11.73 9.33
C ASP A 65 8.93 11.57 9.78
N GLU A 66 7.97 12.05 8.99
CA GLU A 66 6.54 11.88 9.22
C GLU A 66 6.14 10.42 9.10
N THR A 67 6.67 9.73 8.09
CA THR A 67 6.45 8.29 7.87
C THR A 67 7.00 7.48 9.04
N LEU A 68 8.22 7.76 9.50
CA LEU A 68 8.81 7.09 10.66
C LEU A 68 8.03 7.39 11.95
N ARG A 69 7.57 8.64 12.12
CA ARG A 69 6.74 9.04 13.29
C ARG A 69 5.42 8.29 13.30
N LEU A 70 4.74 8.17 12.15
CA LEU A 70 3.51 7.39 12.03
C LEU A 70 3.77 5.90 12.30
N ALA A 71 4.85 5.34 11.74
CA ALA A 71 5.25 3.96 11.97
C ALA A 71 5.51 3.68 13.46
N LEU A 72 6.17 4.60 14.19
CA LEU A 72 6.41 4.50 15.65
C LEU A 72 5.08 4.42 16.42
N ILE A 73 4.08 5.23 16.04
CA ILE A 73 2.76 5.22 16.68
C ILE A 73 2.01 3.91 16.41
N LEU A 74 2.12 3.37 15.20
CA LEU A 74 1.33 2.22 14.75
C LEU A 74 2.00 0.87 15.03
N GLY A 75 3.32 0.82 15.11
CA GLY A 75 4.06 -0.45 15.15
C GLY A 75 3.91 -1.24 16.44
N SER A 76 3.48 -0.60 17.55
CA SER A 76 3.17 -1.27 18.81
C SER A 76 1.72 -1.81 18.87
N GLN A 77 0.90 -1.54 17.85
CA GLN A 77 -0.52 -1.88 17.85
C GLN A 77 -0.75 -3.36 17.46
N PRO A 78 -1.92 -3.96 17.82
CA PRO A 78 -2.18 -5.40 17.66
C PRO A 78 -2.55 -5.78 16.21
N PHE A 79 -1.76 -5.35 15.24
CA PHE A 79 -1.88 -5.72 13.83
C PHE A 79 -0.50 -5.72 13.14
N PHE A 80 -0.39 -6.34 12.00
CA PHE A 80 0.79 -6.28 11.15
C PHE A 80 0.85 -4.93 10.41
N LEU A 81 1.91 -4.15 10.62
CA LEU A 81 2.10 -2.85 9.98
C LEU A 81 2.94 -2.98 8.71
N SER A 82 2.39 -2.55 7.56
CA SER A 82 3.10 -2.38 6.29
C SER A 82 3.23 -0.89 5.96
N VAL A 83 4.44 -0.37 5.85
CA VAL A 83 4.70 1.05 5.64
C VAL A 83 4.86 1.35 4.15
N ASP A 84 4.22 2.42 3.68
CA ASP A 84 4.46 2.99 2.36
C ASP A 84 5.69 3.91 2.47
N ALA A 85 6.82 3.46 1.92
CA ALA A 85 8.12 4.09 2.06
C ALA A 85 8.54 4.88 0.81
N GLU A 86 7.60 5.25 -0.06
CA GLU A 86 7.91 5.91 -1.34
C GLU A 86 9.08 5.18 -2.06
N SER A 87 10.06 5.91 -2.58
CA SER A 87 11.27 5.34 -3.20
C SER A 87 12.41 5.02 -2.19
N GLY A 88 12.10 5.01 -0.89
CA GLY A 88 13.05 4.78 0.20
C GLY A 88 13.68 6.04 0.78
N PHE A 89 13.22 7.22 0.34
CA PHE A 89 13.66 8.55 0.81
C PHE A 89 15.14 8.87 0.58
N SER A 90 15.85 8.04 -0.16
CA SER A 90 17.24 8.26 -0.58
C SER A 90 17.54 7.58 -1.91
N GLU A 91 18.53 8.10 -2.63
CA GLU A 91 19.11 7.44 -3.80
C GLU A 91 20.23 6.47 -3.42
N ASP A 92 20.79 6.58 -2.20
CA ASP A 92 21.79 5.66 -1.68
C ASP A 92 21.13 4.38 -1.11
N PRO A 93 21.40 3.19 -1.66
CA PRO A 93 20.86 1.93 -1.16
C PRO A 93 21.16 1.66 0.32
N ASP A 94 22.32 2.06 0.82
CA ASP A 94 22.70 1.85 2.23
C ASP A 94 21.84 2.70 3.18
N GLU A 95 21.50 3.94 2.79
CA GLU A 95 20.57 4.80 3.54
C GLU A 95 19.15 4.24 3.53
N VAL A 96 18.71 3.63 2.41
CA VAL A 96 17.41 2.95 2.31
C VAL A 96 17.39 1.72 3.23
N GLY A 97 18.48 0.96 3.27
CA GLY A 97 18.65 -0.17 4.20
C GLY A 97 18.62 0.28 5.67
N GLU A 98 19.26 1.41 6.01
CA GLU A 98 19.21 1.99 7.35
C GLU A 98 17.79 2.42 7.75
N PHE A 99 17.06 3.05 6.81
CA PHE A 99 15.66 3.41 7.04
C PHE A 99 14.79 2.18 7.29
N ALA A 100 15.01 1.10 6.54
CA ALA A 100 14.32 -0.18 6.77
C ALA A 100 14.59 -0.75 8.17
N ARG A 101 15.82 -0.67 8.69
CA ARG A 101 16.15 -1.06 10.08
C ARG A 101 15.38 -0.22 11.10
N GLN A 102 15.29 1.09 10.88
CA GLN A 102 14.51 1.99 11.75
C GLN A 102 13.03 1.61 11.75
N LEU A 103 12.44 1.28 10.59
CA LEU A 103 11.06 0.81 10.50
C LEU A 103 10.83 -0.50 11.26
N VAL A 104 11.74 -1.47 11.13
CA VAL A 104 11.67 -2.73 11.89
C VAL A 104 11.78 -2.47 13.40
N ALA A 105 12.68 -1.59 13.83
CA ALA A 105 12.86 -1.24 15.24
C ALA A 105 11.60 -0.63 15.87
N VAL A 106 10.75 0.01 15.08
CA VAL A 106 9.47 0.56 15.56
C VAL A 106 8.28 -0.37 15.31
N GLY A 107 8.49 -1.60 14.80
CA GLY A 107 7.46 -2.63 14.71
C GLY A 107 6.84 -2.83 13.32
N ALA A 108 7.35 -2.20 12.27
CA ALA A 108 6.92 -2.51 10.90
C ALA A 108 7.39 -3.92 10.50
N VAL A 109 6.51 -4.66 9.81
CA VAL A 109 6.78 -6.01 9.31
C VAL A 109 6.83 -6.09 7.79
N GLY A 110 6.46 -5.01 7.10
CA GLY A 110 6.52 -4.90 5.65
C GLY A 110 6.64 -3.45 5.18
N ILE A 111 7.14 -3.28 3.96
CA ILE A 111 7.19 -2.00 3.26
C ILE A 111 6.72 -2.13 1.82
N ASN A 112 6.14 -1.05 1.27
CA ASN A 112 6.16 -0.81 -0.17
C ASN A 112 7.39 0.04 -0.49
N LEU A 113 8.11 -0.31 -1.55
CA LEU A 113 9.23 0.44 -2.08
C LEU A 113 9.00 0.64 -3.58
N GLU A 114 8.85 1.89 -4.05
CA GLU A 114 8.50 2.21 -5.43
C GLU A 114 9.70 2.64 -6.27
N ASP A 115 9.65 2.34 -7.56
CA ASP A 115 10.72 2.66 -8.51
C ASP A 115 10.60 4.06 -9.12
N ALA A 116 9.43 4.70 -9.04
CA ALA A 116 9.12 5.99 -9.67
C ALA A 116 9.60 6.06 -11.14
N LEU A 117 9.64 4.92 -11.86
CA LEU A 117 10.21 4.73 -13.19
C LEU A 117 11.71 5.07 -13.32
N GLY A 118 12.44 5.08 -12.22
CA GLY A 118 13.90 5.19 -12.21
C GLY A 118 14.61 3.97 -12.80
N PRO A 119 15.96 3.98 -12.84
CA PRO A 119 16.75 2.86 -13.34
C PRO A 119 16.48 1.58 -12.55
N VAL A 120 16.26 0.48 -13.26
CA VAL A 120 15.91 -0.84 -12.69
C VAL A 120 17.00 -1.35 -11.75
N ASP A 121 18.24 -1.27 -12.16
CA ASP A 121 19.41 -1.68 -11.38
C ASP A 121 19.55 -0.94 -10.06
N ARG A 122 19.25 0.35 -10.05
CA ARG A 122 19.26 1.16 -8.82
C ARG A 122 18.17 0.72 -7.86
N HIS A 123 16.95 0.51 -8.34
CA HIS A 123 15.86 0.04 -7.49
C HIS A 123 16.11 -1.38 -6.97
N ALA A 124 16.63 -2.27 -7.81
CA ALA A 124 17.08 -3.59 -7.40
C ALA A 124 18.16 -3.54 -6.30
N ALA A 125 19.13 -2.60 -6.41
CA ALA A 125 20.13 -2.39 -5.38
C ALA A 125 19.52 -1.91 -4.05
N LYS A 126 18.52 -1.01 -4.08
CA LYS A 126 17.77 -0.59 -2.88
C LYS A 126 17.06 -1.79 -2.23
N ILE A 127 16.38 -2.64 -3.01
CA ILE A 127 15.73 -3.86 -2.51
C ILE A 127 16.75 -4.78 -1.82
N ALA A 128 17.87 -5.05 -2.49
CA ALA A 128 18.93 -5.91 -1.95
C ALA A 128 19.52 -5.35 -0.64
N ALA A 129 19.73 -4.03 -0.57
CA ALA A 129 20.20 -3.36 0.65
C ALA A 129 19.19 -3.47 1.81
N VAL A 130 17.89 -3.29 1.54
CA VAL A 130 16.83 -3.51 2.53
C VAL A 130 16.84 -4.95 3.03
N LYS A 131 16.93 -5.95 2.15
CA LYS A 131 16.96 -7.37 2.54
C LYS A 131 18.21 -7.73 3.32
N ALA A 132 19.35 -7.11 3.01
CA ALA A 132 20.58 -7.30 3.78
C ALA A 132 20.49 -6.66 5.19
N ALA A 133 19.94 -5.45 5.28
CA ALA A 133 19.83 -4.70 6.52
C ALA A 133 18.71 -5.19 7.46
N ALA A 134 17.60 -5.68 6.90
CA ALA A 134 16.39 -6.10 7.58
C ALA A 134 15.80 -7.39 6.95
N PRO A 135 16.44 -8.57 7.09
CA PRO A 135 16.07 -9.80 6.36
C PRO A 135 14.63 -10.28 6.61
N GLY A 136 14.07 -9.97 7.79
CA GLY A 136 12.69 -10.34 8.16
C GLY A 136 11.61 -9.37 7.67
N LEU A 137 11.99 -8.22 7.11
CA LEU A 137 11.04 -7.25 6.59
C LEU A 137 10.51 -7.70 5.22
N PHE A 138 9.17 -7.75 5.07
CA PHE A 138 8.53 -8.07 3.80
C PHE A 138 8.65 -6.89 2.83
N VAL A 139 9.37 -7.04 1.74
CA VAL A 139 9.55 -6.03 0.71
C VAL A 139 8.54 -6.27 -0.42
N ASN A 140 7.57 -5.38 -0.56
CA ASN A 140 6.62 -5.32 -1.65
C ASN A 140 7.13 -4.30 -2.68
N ALA A 141 7.89 -4.77 -3.67
CA ALA A 141 8.52 -3.92 -4.68
C ALA A 141 7.48 -3.40 -5.68
N ARG A 142 7.33 -2.08 -5.75
CA ARG A 142 6.35 -1.42 -6.62
C ARG A 142 7.02 -0.93 -7.90
N THR A 143 6.37 -1.18 -9.04
CA THR A 143 6.70 -0.49 -10.29
C THR A 143 5.55 0.40 -10.75
N ASP A 144 5.89 1.61 -11.17
CA ASP A 144 4.92 2.64 -11.56
C ASP A 144 4.61 2.66 -13.07
N THR A 145 4.92 1.60 -13.80
CA THR A 145 4.74 1.49 -15.25
C THR A 145 3.31 1.77 -15.71
N TYR A 146 2.30 1.35 -14.93
CA TYR A 146 0.88 1.65 -15.20
C TYR A 146 0.40 2.92 -14.50
N TRP A 147 1.03 3.32 -13.40
CA TRP A 147 0.61 4.49 -12.61
C TRP A 147 1.08 5.81 -13.21
N LEU A 148 2.37 5.91 -13.56
CA LEU A 148 2.97 7.11 -14.16
C LEU A 148 2.98 7.05 -15.68
N GLY A 149 3.03 5.87 -16.29
CA GLY A 149 3.02 5.69 -17.73
C GLY A 149 1.76 6.23 -18.41
N GLU A 150 0.61 6.27 -17.74
CA GLU A 150 -0.62 6.89 -18.24
C GLU A 150 -0.64 8.41 -18.11
N ARG A 151 0.19 8.99 -17.24
CA ARG A 151 0.30 10.44 -16.97
C ARG A 151 1.44 11.12 -17.70
N GLY A 152 2.18 10.42 -18.58
CA GLY A 152 3.26 11.02 -19.39
C GLY A 152 2.80 12.32 -20.03
N GLU A 153 3.60 13.40 -19.89
CA GLU A 153 3.34 14.75 -20.35
C GLU A 153 2.71 14.77 -21.75
N GLY A 154 1.43 15.13 -21.81
CA GLY A 154 0.77 15.34 -23.10
C GLY A 154 -0.51 14.59 -23.37
N GLY A 155 -1.32 14.23 -22.38
CA GLY A 155 -2.79 14.00 -22.46
C GLY A 155 -3.39 13.53 -23.79
N LYS A 156 -2.66 12.82 -24.65
CA LYS A 156 -3.19 12.23 -25.88
C LYS A 156 -3.43 10.75 -25.67
N HIS A 157 -4.68 10.37 -25.61
CA HIS A 157 -5.20 9.01 -25.64
C HIS A 157 -4.57 8.23 -26.80
N GLY A 158 -3.47 7.51 -26.56
CA GLY A 158 -2.95 6.53 -27.50
C GLY A 158 -3.84 5.29 -27.49
N LYS A 159 -4.05 4.69 -28.66
CA LYS A 159 -4.87 3.49 -28.83
C LYS A 159 -4.40 2.38 -27.88
N HIS A 160 -5.35 1.79 -27.13
CA HIS A 160 -5.15 0.81 -26.06
C HIS A 160 -4.26 -0.42 -26.41
N GLY A 161 -4.11 -0.80 -27.69
CA GLY A 161 -3.42 -2.02 -28.10
C GLY A 161 -1.90 -1.95 -28.10
N GLU A 162 -1.28 -0.86 -28.61
CA GLU A 162 0.19 -0.79 -28.76
C GLU A 162 0.93 -0.38 -27.48
N ARG A 163 0.24 0.30 -26.55
CA ARG A 163 0.78 0.68 -25.22
C ARG A 163 0.74 -0.46 -24.21
N GLY A 164 -0.28 -1.33 -24.27
CA GLY A 164 -0.42 -2.50 -23.40
C GLY A 164 0.74 -3.49 -23.56
N GLU A 165 1.12 -3.81 -24.79
CA GLU A 165 2.21 -4.78 -25.04
C GLU A 165 3.60 -4.26 -24.60
N ARG A 166 3.92 -3.00 -24.86
CA ARG A 166 5.19 -2.40 -24.42
C ARG A 166 5.24 -2.17 -22.92
N GLY A 167 4.14 -1.70 -22.32
CA GLY A 167 4.01 -1.52 -20.89
C GLY A 167 4.12 -2.85 -20.14
N GLY A 168 3.47 -3.89 -20.64
CA GLY A 168 3.52 -5.23 -20.04
C GLY A 168 4.92 -5.85 -20.07
N ALA A 169 5.66 -5.73 -21.18
CA ALA A 169 7.03 -6.25 -21.28
C ALA A 169 8.01 -5.49 -20.37
N GLU A 170 7.92 -4.17 -20.29
CA GLU A 170 8.72 -3.37 -19.36
C GLU A 170 8.39 -3.71 -17.92
N THR A 171 7.11 -3.78 -17.56
CA THR A 171 6.66 -4.16 -16.24
C THR A 171 7.26 -5.50 -15.83
N LEU A 172 7.11 -6.52 -16.66
CA LEU A 172 7.64 -7.85 -16.38
C LEU A 172 9.16 -7.84 -16.17
N SER A 173 9.91 -7.14 -17.04
CA SER A 173 11.37 -7.02 -16.89
C SER A 173 11.78 -6.37 -15.57
N ARG A 174 11.06 -5.34 -15.12
CA ARG A 174 11.28 -4.70 -13.82
C ARG A 174 10.98 -5.67 -12.67
N LEU A 175 9.81 -6.32 -12.71
CA LEU A 175 9.40 -7.26 -11.67
C LEU A 175 10.34 -8.44 -11.56
N ASP A 176 10.85 -8.97 -12.67
CA ASP A 176 11.86 -10.05 -12.67
C ASP A 176 13.16 -9.62 -11.97
N ALA A 177 13.64 -8.40 -12.25
CA ALA A 177 14.81 -7.86 -11.56
C ALA A 177 14.58 -7.67 -10.06
N TYR A 178 13.37 -7.26 -9.65
CA TYR A 178 13.03 -7.02 -8.25
C TYR A 178 12.89 -8.33 -7.47
N GLN A 179 12.31 -9.37 -8.07
CA GLN A 179 12.29 -10.72 -7.49
C GLN A 179 13.72 -11.24 -7.28
N GLN A 180 14.59 -11.09 -8.30
CA GLN A 180 16.00 -11.52 -8.22
C GLN A 180 16.78 -10.73 -7.15
N ALA A 181 16.41 -9.47 -6.89
CA ALA A 181 16.99 -8.66 -5.81
C ALA A 181 16.48 -9.05 -4.41
N GLY A 182 15.50 -9.96 -4.31
CA GLY A 182 14.98 -10.49 -3.05
C GLY A 182 13.67 -9.86 -2.58
N ALA A 183 12.90 -9.22 -3.45
CA ALA A 183 11.55 -8.77 -3.11
C ALA A 183 10.68 -9.97 -2.71
N ASP A 184 9.91 -9.84 -1.61
CA ASP A 184 9.00 -10.88 -1.11
C ASP A 184 7.63 -10.83 -1.78
N GLY A 185 7.31 -9.74 -2.46
CA GLY A 185 6.13 -9.53 -3.28
C GLY A 185 6.35 -8.36 -4.22
N VAL A 186 5.48 -8.23 -5.22
CA VAL A 186 5.54 -7.15 -6.20
C VAL A 186 4.20 -6.42 -6.31
N PHE A 187 4.25 -5.15 -6.68
CA PHE A 187 3.09 -4.27 -6.70
C PHE A 187 3.02 -3.47 -8.01
N VAL A 188 1.86 -3.55 -8.69
CA VAL A 188 1.60 -2.85 -9.95
C VAL A 188 0.34 -1.99 -9.82
N PRO A 189 0.44 -0.77 -9.25
CA PRO A 189 -0.69 0.15 -9.17
C PRO A 189 -1.10 0.62 -10.57
N GLY A 190 -2.42 0.86 -10.75
CA GLY A 190 -2.97 1.31 -12.04
C GLY A 190 -3.32 0.19 -13.02
N LEU A 191 -2.80 -1.02 -12.84
CA LEU A 191 -3.17 -2.17 -13.65
C LEU A 191 -4.57 -2.66 -13.26
N THR A 192 -5.51 -2.68 -14.23
CA THR A 192 -6.92 -3.07 -14.02
C THR A 192 -7.42 -4.09 -15.04
N ASP A 193 -6.68 -4.34 -16.11
CA ASP A 193 -7.05 -5.36 -17.11
C ASP A 193 -6.86 -6.77 -16.55
N ALA A 194 -7.95 -7.56 -16.57
CA ALA A 194 -7.96 -8.90 -15.99
C ALA A 194 -7.03 -9.88 -16.72
N GLY A 195 -6.90 -9.74 -18.06
CA GLY A 195 -6.02 -10.59 -18.84
C GLY A 195 -4.54 -10.32 -18.56
N GLU A 196 -4.16 -9.04 -18.46
CA GLU A 196 -2.79 -8.63 -18.09
C GLU A 196 -2.44 -9.03 -16.66
N ILE A 197 -3.39 -8.89 -15.70
CA ILE A 197 -3.21 -9.35 -14.32
C ILE A 197 -2.94 -10.86 -14.30
N ALA A 198 -3.78 -11.66 -14.95
CA ALA A 198 -3.60 -13.13 -15.00
C ALA A 198 -2.28 -13.52 -15.67
N ALA A 199 -1.87 -12.82 -16.73
CA ALA A 199 -0.60 -13.05 -17.42
C ALA A 199 0.61 -12.75 -16.51
N LEU A 200 0.55 -11.69 -15.68
CA LEU A 200 1.59 -11.41 -14.69
C LEU A 200 1.64 -12.47 -13.59
N VAL A 201 0.48 -12.82 -13.00
CA VAL A 201 0.42 -13.87 -11.96
C VAL A 201 1.05 -15.18 -12.43
N ALA A 202 0.79 -15.57 -13.69
CA ALA A 202 1.35 -16.80 -14.25
C ALA A 202 2.89 -16.80 -14.44
N ARG A 203 3.52 -15.62 -14.36
CA ARG A 203 4.96 -15.42 -14.61
C ARG A 203 5.76 -15.11 -13.34
N LEU A 204 5.08 -14.73 -12.26
CA LEU A 204 5.72 -14.30 -11.02
C LEU A 204 5.89 -15.49 -10.06
N ASP A 205 7.05 -15.54 -9.41
CA ASP A 205 7.35 -16.52 -8.35
C ASP A 205 6.96 -15.97 -6.95
N VAL A 206 6.63 -14.68 -6.86
CA VAL A 206 6.24 -13.98 -5.61
C VAL A 206 4.83 -13.42 -5.69
N PRO A 207 4.17 -13.18 -4.55
CA PRO A 207 2.83 -12.62 -4.47
C PRO A 207 2.67 -11.31 -5.25
N LEU A 208 1.61 -11.22 -6.08
CA LEU A 208 1.22 -10.00 -6.78
C LEU A 208 0.26 -9.19 -5.92
N ASN A 209 0.58 -7.91 -5.72
CA ASN A 209 -0.30 -6.89 -5.16
C ASN A 209 -0.88 -6.02 -6.28
N ILE A 210 -2.18 -5.76 -6.23
CA ILE A 210 -2.90 -4.82 -7.12
C ILE A 210 -3.49 -3.70 -6.26
N LEU A 211 -3.48 -2.47 -6.79
CA LEU A 211 -4.18 -1.34 -6.17
C LEU A 211 -5.68 -1.43 -6.48
N TYR A 212 -6.50 -1.36 -5.46
CA TYR A 212 -7.95 -1.30 -5.62
C TYR A 212 -8.37 -0.12 -6.52
N SER A 213 -9.22 -0.41 -7.48
CA SER A 213 -9.88 0.59 -8.33
C SER A 213 -11.40 0.41 -8.25
N PRO A 214 -12.19 1.50 -8.06
CA PRO A 214 -13.65 1.41 -8.09
C PRO A 214 -14.23 0.95 -9.43
N THR A 215 -13.45 1.08 -10.50
CA THR A 215 -13.83 0.73 -11.87
C THR A 215 -13.13 -0.52 -12.40
N GLY A 216 -12.23 -1.10 -11.61
CA GLY A 216 -11.51 -2.34 -11.94
C GLY A 216 -12.22 -3.60 -11.42
N PRO A 217 -11.55 -4.76 -11.52
CA PRO A 217 -12.06 -6.01 -10.95
C PRO A 217 -12.30 -5.89 -9.44
N THR A 218 -13.34 -6.54 -8.96
CA THR A 218 -13.64 -6.65 -7.52
C THR A 218 -12.59 -7.51 -6.80
N VAL A 219 -12.49 -7.40 -5.46
CA VAL A 219 -11.55 -8.20 -4.67
C VAL A 219 -11.72 -9.71 -4.90
N PRO A 220 -12.94 -10.28 -4.94
CA PRO A 220 -13.13 -11.70 -5.31
C PRO A 220 -12.61 -12.02 -6.71
N GLN A 221 -12.92 -11.20 -7.72
CA GLN A 221 -12.42 -11.40 -9.08
C GLN A 221 -10.90 -11.34 -9.17
N LEU A 222 -10.24 -10.44 -8.41
CA LEU A 222 -8.78 -10.40 -8.29
C LEU A 222 -8.24 -11.70 -7.66
N GLY A 223 -8.94 -12.25 -6.67
CA GLY A 223 -8.60 -13.55 -6.09
C GLY A 223 -8.71 -14.70 -7.10
N ASP A 224 -9.76 -14.72 -7.91
CA ASP A 224 -9.95 -15.72 -8.98
C ASP A 224 -8.84 -15.64 -10.05
N LEU A 225 -8.23 -14.46 -10.22
CA LEU A 225 -7.06 -14.25 -11.10
C LEU A 225 -5.72 -14.64 -10.45
N GLY A 226 -5.71 -15.02 -9.16
CA GLY A 226 -4.50 -15.39 -8.43
C GLY A 226 -3.76 -14.23 -7.75
N VAL A 227 -4.37 -13.05 -7.67
CA VAL A 227 -3.81 -11.90 -6.93
C VAL A 227 -3.76 -12.24 -5.44
N SER A 228 -2.62 -12.03 -4.80
CA SER A 228 -2.39 -12.38 -3.38
C SER A 228 -2.67 -11.22 -2.43
N ARG A 229 -2.60 -9.97 -2.89
CA ARG A 229 -2.85 -8.77 -2.09
C ARG A 229 -3.60 -7.71 -2.88
N VAL A 230 -4.53 -7.04 -2.21
CA VAL A 230 -5.21 -5.86 -2.73
C VAL A 230 -5.01 -4.72 -1.73
N SER A 231 -4.21 -3.73 -2.10
CA SER A 231 -3.97 -2.52 -1.30
C SER A 231 -4.99 -1.44 -1.65
N LEU A 232 -5.44 -0.67 -0.66
CA LEU A 232 -6.40 0.41 -0.90
C LEU A 232 -5.71 1.77 -1.17
N GLY A 233 -4.42 1.88 -0.87
CA GLY A 233 -3.66 3.12 -1.04
C GLY A 233 -4.36 4.33 -0.40
N SER A 234 -4.41 5.45 -1.09
CA SER A 234 -5.07 6.66 -0.60
C SER A 234 -6.60 6.66 -0.76
N PHE A 235 -7.22 5.57 -1.24
CA PHE A 235 -8.65 5.55 -1.55
C PHE A 235 -9.52 5.90 -0.35
N LEU A 236 -9.26 5.30 0.82
CA LEU A 236 -10.05 5.56 2.03
C LEU A 236 -9.86 6.98 2.56
N TYR A 237 -8.64 7.53 2.52
CA TYR A 237 -8.37 8.92 2.86
C TYR A 237 -9.16 9.88 1.97
N ARG A 238 -9.09 9.70 0.66
CA ARG A 238 -9.83 10.53 -0.31
C ARG A 238 -11.35 10.42 -0.14
N ARG A 239 -11.85 9.21 0.17
CA ARG A 239 -13.27 9.00 0.48
C ARG A 239 -13.71 9.71 1.77
N ALA A 240 -12.88 9.67 2.82
CA ALA A 240 -13.16 10.38 4.07
C ALA A 240 -13.18 11.90 3.86
N MET A 241 -12.22 12.42 3.11
CA MET A 241 -12.17 13.85 2.76
C MET A 241 -13.38 14.27 1.92
N GLY A 242 -13.74 13.47 0.90
CA GLY A 242 -14.92 13.73 0.07
C GLY A 242 -16.20 13.76 0.90
N ALA A 243 -16.41 12.77 1.76
CA ALA A 243 -17.59 12.72 2.62
C ALA A 243 -17.68 13.94 3.60
N ALA A 244 -16.54 14.41 4.09
CA ALA A 244 -16.50 15.59 4.95
C ALA A 244 -16.87 16.88 4.18
N LEU A 245 -16.39 17.03 2.95
CA LEU A 245 -16.70 18.17 2.08
C LEU A 245 -18.18 18.16 1.64
N GLU A 246 -18.70 16.99 1.25
CA GLU A 246 -20.13 16.79 0.92
C GLU A 246 -21.03 17.21 2.10
N ALA A 247 -20.71 16.72 3.32
CA ALA A 247 -21.46 17.09 4.51
C ALA A 247 -21.39 18.59 4.81
N LEU A 248 -20.24 19.23 4.58
CA LEU A 248 -20.07 20.67 4.74
C LEU A 248 -20.96 21.46 3.78
N ASP A 249 -21.05 21.04 2.51
CA ASP A 249 -21.91 21.67 1.51
C ASP A 249 -23.38 21.51 1.87
N GLU A 250 -23.83 20.32 2.28
CA GLU A 250 -25.20 20.06 2.72
C GLU A 250 -25.60 20.94 3.92
N ILE A 251 -24.71 21.08 4.92
CA ILE A 251 -24.95 21.96 6.10
C ILE A 251 -25.05 23.43 5.67
N ARG A 252 -24.16 23.87 4.78
CA ARG A 252 -24.19 25.28 4.27
C ARG A 252 -25.48 25.59 3.52
N GLU A 253 -26.07 24.60 2.85
CA GLU A 253 -27.33 24.72 2.14
C GLU A 253 -28.57 24.55 3.05
N GLY A 254 -28.36 24.33 4.35
CA GLY A 254 -29.42 24.11 5.32
C GLY A 254 -30.01 22.73 5.36
N HIS A 255 -29.34 21.77 4.73
CA HIS A 255 -29.71 20.35 4.71
C HIS A 255 -29.10 19.61 5.90
N ARG A 256 -29.65 18.44 6.21
CA ARG A 256 -29.03 17.49 7.15
C ARG A 256 -28.07 16.58 6.35
N PRO A 257 -26.81 16.47 6.77
CA PRO A 257 -25.86 15.61 6.08
C PRO A 257 -26.36 14.17 5.97
N ALA A 258 -26.21 13.61 4.78
CA ALA A 258 -26.44 12.19 4.51
C ALA A 258 -25.25 11.34 5.00
N GLY A 259 -25.48 10.02 5.10
CA GLY A 259 -24.42 9.08 5.45
C GLY A 259 -24.27 8.87 6.95
N ARG A 260 -23.30 8.01 7.30
CA ARG A 260 -23.06 7.61 8.69
C ARG A 260 -21.94 8.43 9.31
N THR A 261 -22.24 9.12 10.40
CA THR A 261 -21.24 9.77 11.26
C THR A 261 -21.00 8.88 12.48
N PRO A 262 -19.75 8.44 12.76
CA PRO A 262 -19.41 7.73 14.00
C PRO A 262 -19.75 8.59 15.23
N ALA A 263 -20.22 7.96 16.31
CA ALA A 263 -20.48 8.68 17.55
C ALA A 263 -19.18 9.23 18.15
N TYR A 264 -19.26 10.37 18.83
CA TYR A 264 -18.12 10.99 19.51
C TYR A 264 -17.39 9.98 20.43
N GLU A 265 -18.14 9.21 21.20
CA GLU A 265 -17.60 8.22 22.12
C GLU A 265 -16.88 7.05 21.41
N ASP A 266 -17.30 6.68 20.19
CA ASP A 266 -16.61 5.65 19.41
C ASP A 266 -15.22 6.12 19.02
N ILE A 267 -15.09 7.39 18.59
CA ILE A 267 -13.79 7.98 18.24
C ILE A 267 -12.92 8.16 19.49
N ARG A 268 -13.50 8.66 20.59
CA ARG A 268 -12.79 8.85 21.87
C ARG A 268 -12.15 7.56 22.38
N ARG A 269 -12.87 6.44 22.27
CA ARG A 269 -12.35 5.11 22.65
C ARG A 269 -11.21 4.60 21.76
N MET A 270 -11.17 5.00 20.50
CA MET A 270 -10.06 4.61 19.61
C MET A 270 -8.70 5.19 20.06
N GLY A 271 -8.71 6.39 20.68
CA GLY A 271 -7.51 6.98 21.26
C GLY A 271 -7.12 6.42 22.64
N ALA A 272 -8.09 6.01 23.46
CA ALA A 272 -7.85 5.55 24.83
C ALA A 272 -7.24 4.14 24.91
N ASP A 273 -7.65 3.23 24.01
CA ASP A 273 -7.12 1.85 23.98
C ASP A 273 -5.61 1.80 23.64
N ALA A 274 -5.10 2.82 22.97
CA ALA A 274 -3.70 2.97 22.67
C ALA A 274 -2.83 3.30 23.89
N ALA A 275 -3.36 4.08 24.84
CA ALA A 275 -2.65 4.48 26.06
C ALA A 275 -2.54 3.34 27.08
N SER A 276 -3.32 2.27 26.95
CA SER A 276 -3.30 1.11 27.85
C SER A 276 -2.30 0.02 27.45
N HIS A 277 -1.60 0.18 26.32
CA HIS A 277 -0.58 -0.76 25.80
C HIS A 277 0.83 -0.16 25.76
N CYS A 278 1.03 1.06 26.24
CA CYS A 278 2.31 1.67 26.61
C CYS A 278 2.50 1.55 28.13
#